data_d8938d2d9c8b3a7c469aad73d27d1977
#
_entry.id   d8938d2d9c8b3a7c469aad73d27d1977
#
_cell.length_a   1.000
_cell.length_b   1.000
_cell.length_c   1.000
_cell.angle_alpha   90.00
_cell.angle_beta   90.00
_cell.angle_gamma   90.00
#
_symmetry.space_group_name_H-M   'P 1'
#
loop_
_entity.id
_entity.type
_entity.pdbx_description
1 polymer ?
#
loop_
_entity_poly.entity_id
_entity_poly.type
_entity_poly.pdbx_seq_one_letter_code
_entity_poly.pdbx_strand_id
1 'polypeptide(L)' 'MRILEYWDEKKEKIKKRYPIITDDDLEYFEGKEREMIEQLSYKLGTTKEELAIIIERLG' A
#
# COMPACT_ATOMS: atom_id res chain seq x y z
N MET A 1 10.20 3.51 8.05
CA MET A 1 8.92 2.81 8.03
C MET A 1 9.10 1.48 7.33
N ARG A 2 8.91 0.39 8.05
CA ARG A 2 9.22 -0.94 7.51
C ARG A 2 8.18 -1.49 6.54
N ILE A 3 7.01 -0.90 6.48
CA ILE A 3 5.95 -1.41 5.61
C ILE A 3 6.33 -1.31 4.13
N LEU A 4 7.31 -0.49 3.79
CA LEU A 4 7.76 -0.35 2.40
C LEU A 4 8.95 -1.25 2.05
N GLU A 5 9.44 -2.06 2.99
CA GLU A 5 10.46 -3.06 2.67
C GLU A 5 9.87 -4.07 1.69
N TYR A 6 10.68 -4.47 0.70
CA TYR A 6 10.25 -5.40 -0.34
C TYR A 6 9.01 -4.90 -1.08
N TRP A 7 8.95 -3.59 -1.30
CA TRP A 7 7.76 -2.96 -1.87
C TRP A 7 7.38 -3.52 -3.23
N ASP A 8 8.37 -3.83 -4.07
CA ASP A 8 8.08 -4.37 -5.41
C ASP A 8 7.31 -5.68 -5.34
N GLU A 9 7.69 -6.54 -4.40
CA GLU A 9 6.97 -7.80 -4.18
C GLU A 9 5.59 -7.56 -3.58
N LYS A 10 5.52 -6.65 -2.62
CA LYS A 10 4.26 -6.32 -1.97
C LYS A 10 3.26 -5.70 -2.93
N LYS A 11 3.72 -4.87 -3.87
CA LYS A 11 2.85 -4.27 -4.88
C LYS A 11 2.11 -5.34 -5.68
N GLU A 12 2.80 -6.36 -6.12
CA GLU A 12 2.18 -7.43 -6.88
C GLU A 12 1.11 -8.14 -6.06
N LYS A 13 1.40 -8.39 -4.79
CA LYS A 13 0.44 -9.05 -3.90
C LYS A 13 -0.79 -8.17 -3.64
N ILE A 14 -0.58 -6.88 -3.47
CA ILE A 14 -1.68 -5.94 -3.25
C ILE A 14 -2.59 -5.90 -4.47
N LYS A 15 -2.03 -5.83 -5.67
CA LYS A 15 -2.84 -5.79 -6.89
C LYS A 15 -3.66 -7.06 -7.09
N LYS A 16 -3.12 -8.20 -6.69
CA LYS A 16 -3.85 -9.47 -6.77
C LYS A 16 -5.00 -9.53 -5.76
N ARG A 17 -4.73 -9.05 -4.54
CA ARG A 17 -5.74 -9.09 -3.49
C ARG A 17 -6.84 -8.05 -3.68
N TYR A 18 -6.47 -6.90 -4.22
CA TYR A 18 -7.38 -5.77 -4.41
C TYR A 18 -7.33 -5.32 -5.85
N PRO A 19 -8.12 -5.94 -6.74
CA PRO A 19 -8.03 -5.62 -8.17
C PRO A 19 -8.35 -4.16 -8.53
N ILE A 20 -8.99 -3.42 -7.63
CA ILE A 20 -9.26 -2.00 -7.87
C ILE A 20 -8.00 -1.13 -7.72
N ILE A 21 -6.95 -1.67 -7.13
CA ILE A 21 -5.69 -0.95 -6.94
C ILE A 21 -4.86 -1.08 -8.21
N THR A 22 -4.34 0.05 -8.68
CA THR A 22 -3.52 0.11 -9.89
C THR A 22 -2.07 0.42 -9.52
N ASP A 23 -1.18 0.32 -10.51
CA ASP A 23 0.23 0.69 -10.33
C ASP A 23 0.36 2.16 -9.90
N ASP A 24 -0.46 3.03 -10.47
CA ASP A 24 -0.43 4.46 -10.12
C ASP A 24 -0.75 4.67 -8.63
N ASP A 25 -1.66 3.87 -8.09
CA ASP A 25 -2.01 3.95 -6.67
C ASP A 25 -0.86 3.55 -5.76
N LEU A 26 0.05 2.74 -6.26
CA LEU A 26 1.16 2.19 -5.48
C LEU A 26 2.47 2.93 -5.69
N GLU A 27 2.49 3.92 -6.58
CA GLU A 27 3.67 4.74 -6.78
C GLU A 27 3.74 5.84 -5.73
N TYR A 28 4.94 6.14 -5.30
CA TYR A 28 5.17 7.24 -4.37
C TYR A 28 6.52 7.86 -4.67
N PHE A 29 6.65 9.13 -4.30
CA PHE A 29 7.93 9.83 -4.36
C PHE A 29 8.58 9.79 -3.00
N GLU A 30 9.90 9.88 -2.96
CA GLU A 30 10.65 9.94 -1.71
C GLU A 30 10.10 11.07 -0.84
N GLY A 31 9.79 10.76 0.41
CA GLY A 31 9.19 11.69 1.35
C GLY A 31 7.67 11.79 1.26
N LYS A 32 7.05 11.09 0.32
CA LYS A 32 5.60 11.15 0.11
C LYS A 32 4.92 9.81 0.41
N GLU A 33 5.58 8.95 1.14
CA GLU A 33 5.07 7.62 1.45
C GLU A 33 3.74 7.68 2.21
N ARG A 34 3.62 8.64 3.14
CA ARG A 34 2.38 8.80 3.89
C ARG A 34 1.19 9.15 3.01
N GLU A 35 1.42 9.99 2.02
CA GLU A 35 0.34 10.37 1.09
C GLU A 35 -0.15 9.16 0.31
N MET A 36 0.76 8.31 -0.15
CA MET A 36 0.40 7.10 -0.84
C MET A 36 -0.45 6.19 0.06
N ILE A 37 -0.02 5.98 1.30
CA ILE A 37 -0.75 5.15 2.25
C ILE A 37 -2.13 5.71 2.55
N GLU A 38 -2.24 7.04 2.70
CA GLU A 38 -3.53 7.67 2.93
C GLU A 38 -4.50 7.44 1.77
N GLN A 39 -4.01 7.60 0.55
CA GLN A 39 -4.85 7.39 -0.63
C GLN A 39 -5.29 5.95 -0.76
N LEU A 40 -4.38 5.01 -0.50
CA LEU A 40 -4.73 3.59 -0.52
C LEU A 40 -5.78 3.25 0.53
N SER A 41 -5.61 3.74 1.75
CA SER A 41 -6.57 3.46 2.81
C SER A 41 -7.94 4.03 2.47
N TYR A 42 -7.99 5.22 1.91
CA TYR A 42 -9.23 5.83 1.48
C TYR A 42 -9.91 4.98 0.39
N LYS A 43 -9.15 4.57 -0.61
CA LYS A 43 -9.68 3.78 -1.72
C LYS A 43 -10.19 2.42 -1.27
N LEU A 44 -9.52 1.81 -0.30
CA LEU A 44 -9.90 0.50 0.23
C LEU A 44 -10.92 0.57 1.36
N GLY A 45 -11.24 1.77 1.85
CA GLY A 45 -12.18 1.93 2.95
C GLY A 45 -11.66 1.44 4.29
N THR A 46 -10.34 1.50 4.49
CA THR A 46 -9.71 1.09 5.74
C THR A 46 -9.04 2.28 6.41
N THR A 47 -8.62 2.11 7.66
CA THR A 47 -7.77 3.09 8.31
C THR A 47 -6.32 2.88 7.88
N LYS A 48 -5.49 3.89 8.11
CA LYS A 48 -4.05 3.78 7.82
C LYS A 48 -3.42 2.66 8.65
N GLU A 49 -3.83 2.53 9.88
CA GLU A 49 -3.32 1.50 10.78
C GLU A 49 -3.68 0.10 10.29
N GLU A 50 -4.92 -0.08 9.85
CA GLU A 50 -5.35 -1.36 9.28
C GLU A 50 -4.58 -1.69 8.02
N LEU A 51 -4.38 -0.70 7.16
CA LEU A 51 -3.64 -0.90 5.93
C LEU A 51 -2.19 -1.28 6.21
N ALA A 52 -1.56 -0.64 7.19
CA ALA A 52 -0.19 -0.99 7.58
C ALA A 52 -0.08 -2.45 7.99
N ILE A 53 -1.06 -2.93 8.76
CA ILE A 53 -1.08 -4.33 9.19
C ILE A 53 -1.24 -5.26 7.99
N ILE A 54 -2.13 -4.91 7.07
CA ILE A 54 -2.33 -5.70 5.86
C ILE A 54 -1.03 -5.82 5.07
N ILE A 55 -0.36 -4.70 4.87
CA ILE A 55 0.89 -4.67 4.10
C ILE A 55 1.98 -5.50 4.78
N GLU A 56 2.11 -5.39 6.09
CA GLU A 56 3.09 -6.19 6.82
C GLU A 56 2.85 -7.68 6.66
N ARG A 57 1.59 -8.09 6.65
CA ARG A 57 1.23 -9.51 6.53
C ARG A 57 1.41 -10.06 5.12
N LEU A 58 1.50 -9.20 4.14
CA LEU A 58 1.72 -9.63 2.76
C LEU A 58 3.14 -10.14 2.52
N GLY A 59 4.07 -9.66 3.28
CA GLY A 59 5.45 -10.12 3.17
C GLY A 59 5.68 -11.41 3.96
#